data_647e9c606603b52caa80df463c56b8e6
#
_entry.id   647e9c606603b52caa80df463c56b8e6
#
_cell.length_a   1.000
_cell.length_b   1.000
_cell.length_c   1.000
_cell.angle_alpha   90.00
_cell.angle_beta   90.00
_cell.angle_gamma   90.00
#
_symmetry.space_group_name_H-M   'P 1'
#
loop_
_entity.id
_entity.type
_entity.pdbx_description
1 polymer ?
#
loop_
_entity_poly.entity_id
_entity_poly.type
_entity_poly.pdbx_seq_one_letter_code
_entity_poly.pdbx_strand_id
1 'polypeptide(L)'
;TEYDPITGGRLKTVHEGDLASVRLGNWDINREAEAVFYDYVVDTTDGALLLLNYAVVMEDPQHDITSQPKFTLDITEGDKPLEFGCGSAFFAAGHGMDKTWHSFAATSSGSTGGFWKEWTTVGINLAAYHGKSLRIKLATYDCDASGHFGYAYFTLGCSSGKIQGLSCGDSPENGFKGPDGFKYRWYLPSNPEKVLSTDQVYTVPSNDTLTYYLDVIQPTNSDCYFTLQASAIARWPQANGSYTATIESCQNVVKFTNKSYILRENQVTNITERTTEPCETFLWDFGNGETSTDENPTYVYPQGGTYTVTLYAGIANGACMSDTSFTITLPMIGTFADTTHVTICHGQS
;
A
#
# COMPACT_ATOMS: atom_id res chain seq x y z
N THR A 1 17.20 4.07 11.17
CA THR A 1 17.14 4.53 9.78
C THR A 1 18.49 5.14 9.45
N GLU A 2 19.15 4.62 8.47
CA GLU A 2 20.44 5.16 8.00
C GLU A 2 20.17 6.29 7.01
N TYR A 3 21.16 7.20 6.91
CA TYR A 3 21.15 8.27 5.94
C TYR A 3 22.26 8.05 4.92
N ASP A 4 21.97 8.45 3.70
CA ASP A 4 22.91 8.36 2.59
C ASP A 4 24.11 9.29 2.79
N PRO A 5 25.35 8.77 2.78
CA PRO A 5 26.55 9.58 3.09
C PRO A 5 26.88 10.58 1.96
N ILE A 6 26.60 10.25 0.71
CA ILE A 6 26.92 11.09 -0.46
C ILE A 6 26.06 12.35 -0.47
N THR A 7 24.84 12.25 -0.03
CA THR A 7 23.93 13.40 0.08
C THR A 7 24.22 14.29 1.31
N GLY A 8 25.27 13.98 2.06
CA GLY A 8 25.60 14.68 3.31
C GLY A 8 24.61 14.36 4.44
N GLY A 9 24.05 13.17 4.46
CA GLY A 9 23.13 12.72 5.48
C GLY A 9 21.71 13.32 5.35
N ARG A 10 21.34 13.81 4.19
CA ARG A 10 20.03 14.45 3.97
C ARG A 10 18.98 13.46 3.43
N LEU A 11 19.37 12.48 2.65
CA LEU A 11 18.48 11.44 2.13
C LEU A 11 18.42 10.27 3.12
N LYS A 12 17.23 9.89 3.58
CA LYS A 12 17.00 8.61 4.27
C LYS A 12 17.19 7.46 3.28
N THR A 13 17.88 6.40 3.67
CA THR A 13 18.07 5.23 2.80
C THR A 13 16.84 4.34 2.70
N VAL A 14 15.86 4.52 3.58
CA VAL A 14 14.58 3.79 3.59
C VAL A 14 13.43 4.79 3.50
N HIS A 15 12.48 4.52 2.61
CA HIS A 15 11.26 5.33 2.47
C HIS A 15 10.45 5.33 3.77
N GLU A 16 9.79 6.43 4.07
CA GLU A 16 8.99 6.55 5.29
C GLU A 16 7.79 5.60 5.25
N GLY A 17 7.63 4.82 6.31
CA GLY A 17 6.61 3.77 6.40
C GLY A 17 7.10 2.37 5.96
N ASP A 18 8.22 2.27 5.24
CA ASP A 18 8.78 0.99 4.83
C ASP A 18 9.77 0.43 5.86
N LEU A 19 9.92 -0.89 5.92
CA LEU A 19 10.85 -1.57 6.84
C LEU A 19 12.28 -1.61 6.30
N ALA A 20 12.44 -1.66 4.98
CA ALA A 20 13.72 -1.78 4.30
C ALA A 20 13.60 -1.24 2.88
N SER A 21 14.73 -0.94 2.27
CA SER A 21 14.87 -0.62 0.84
C SER A 21 15.97 -1.44 0.21
N VAL A 22 15.93 -1.56 -1.10
CA VAL A 22 17.04 -2.10 -1.90
C VAL A 22 17.81 -0.94 -2.50
N ARG A 23 19.15 -1.00 -2.45
CA ARG A 23 20.00 -0.11 -3.22
C ARG A 23 20.43 -0.83 -4.50
N LEU A 24 20.21 -0.20 -5.63
CA LEU A 24 20.65 -0.61 -6.95
C LEU A 24 21.76 0.35 -7.38
N GLY A 25 22.91 -0.18 -7.77
CA GLY A 25 24.11 0.58 -8.03
C GLY A 25 24.89 0.95 -6.77
N ASN A 26 25.97 1.63 -6.96
CA ASN A 26 26.90 2.03 -5.91
C ASN A 26 27.57 3.38 -6.28
N TRP A 27 28.53 3.82 -5.48
CA TRP A 27 29.32 5.03 -5.73
C TRP A 27 30.76 4.73 -6.24
N ASP A 28 31.01 3.50 -6.65
CA ASP A 28 32.26 3.12 -7.32
C ASP A 28 32.16 3.53 -8.80
N ILE A 29 33.30 3.98 -9.36
CA ILE A 29 33.35 4.60 -10.70
C ILE A 29 33.96 3.67 -11.72
N ASN A 30 33.26 2.65 -12.19
CA ASN A 30 33.79 1.59 -13.04
C ASN A 30 33.06 1.37 -14.37
N ARG A 31 32.22 2.31 -14.84
CA ARG A 31 31.31 2.12 -15.99
C ARG A 31 30.33 0.98 -15.76
N GLU A 32 29.83 0.89 -14.58
CA GLU A 32 28.90 -0.17 -14.21
C GLU A 32 27.49 0.18 -14.66
N ALA A 33 26.70 -0.85 -14.87
CA ALA A 33 25.27 -0.76 -15.06
C ALA A 33 24.62 -1.93 -14.33
N GLU A 34 23.73 -1.62 -13.41
CA GLU A 34 22.99 -2.61 -12.67
C GLU A 34 21.52 -2.53 -13.02
N ALA A 35 20.89 -3.69 -13.11
CA ALA A 35 19.47 -3.78 -13.33
C ALA A 35 18.83 -4.86 -12.47
N VAL A 36 17.65 -4.56 -11.97
CA VAL A 36 16.76 -5.54 -11.33
C VAL A 36 15.51 -5.69 -12.15
N PHE A 37 15.06 -6.93 -12.26
CA PHE A 37 13.81 -7.29 -12.95
C PHE A 37 12.90 -7.98 -11.96
N TYR A 38 11.64 -7.62 -12.00
CA TYR A 38 10.58 -8.28 -11.26
C TYR A 38 9.44 -8.62 -12.19
N ASP A 39 9.21 -9.93 -12.41
CA ASP A 39 8.09 -10.43 -13.19
C ASP A 39 6.93 -10.72 -12.24
N TYR A 40 5.82 -10.05 -12.46
CA TYR A 40 4.64 -10.10 -11.62
C TYR A 40 3.40 -10.51 -12.43
N VAL A 41 2.79 -11.63 -12.05
CA VAL A 41 1.47 -11.99 -12.55
C VAL A 41 0.44 -11.25 -11.71
N VAL A 42 -0.27 -10.33 -12.34
CA VAL A 42 -1.18 -9.43 -11.64
C VAL A 42 -2.35 -10.20 -11.04
N ASP A 43 -2.44 -10.18 -9.72
CA ASP A 43 -3.61 -10.59 -8.97
C ASP A 43 -4.22 -9.35 -8.29
N THR A 44 -5.44 -9.00 -8.70
CA THR A 44 -6.13 -7.83 -8.15
C THR A 44 -7.03 -8.16 -6.96
N THR A 45 -7.03 -9.41 -6.49
CA THR A 45 -7.82 -9.83 -5.31
C THR A 45 -7.33 -9.16 -4.05
N ASP A 46 -6.00 -9.09 -3.87
CA ASP A 46 -5.36 -8.51 -2.67
C ASP A 46 -4.96 -7.04 -2.84
N GLY A 47 -4.87 -6.56 -4.07
CA GLY A 47 -4.52 -5.16 -4.32
C GLY A 47 -4.50 -4.80 -5.80
N ALA A 48 -5.13 -3.70 -6.14
CA ALA A 48 -5.21 -3.20 -7.50
C ALA A 48 -4.22 -2.06 -7.80
N LEU A 49 -3.40 -1.64 -6.83
CA LEU A 49 -2.44 -0.57 -6.98
C LEU A 49 -1.02 -1.07 -6.65
N LEU A 50 -0.14 -1.07 -7.65
CA LEU A 50 1.29 -1.28 -7.45
C LEU A 50 1.93 0.05 -7.06
N LEU A 51 2.69 0.05 -5.96
CA LEU A 51 3.44 1.19 -5.46
C LEU A 51 4.93 0.91 -5.61
N LEU A 52 5.63 1.78 -6.33
CA LEU A 52 7.08 1.80 -6.40
C LEU A 52 7.57 3.12 -5.81
N ASN A 53 8.30 3.05 -4.71
CA ASN A 53 9.00 4.19 -4.15
C ASN A 53 10.47 4.12 -4.56
N TYR A 54 11.05 5.23 -5.01
CA TYR A 54 12.47 5.30 -5.36
C TYR A 54 13.06 6.65 -5.01
N ALA A 55 14.36 6.66 -4.73
CA ALA A 55 15.20 7.84 -4.56
C ALA A 55 16.49 7.65 -5.36
N VAL A 56 16.96 8.68 -6.04
CA VAL A 56 18.08 8.59 -7.00
C VAL A 56 19.20 9.52 -6.58
N VAL A 57 20.44 9.06 -6.73
CA VAL A 57 21.67 9.85 -6.50
C VAL A 57 22.60 9.68 -7.69
N MET A 58 23.04 10.77 -8.31
CA MET A 58 23.89 10.76 -9.50
C MET A 58 24.91 11.90 -9.46
N GLU A 59 26.16 11.60 -9.76
CA GLU A 59 27.16 12.65 -10.09
C GLU A 59 26.83 13.32 -11.41
N ASP A 60 27.18 14.61 -11.52
CA ASP A 60 26.98 15.39 -12.75
C ASP A 60 28.31 15.85 -13.36
N PRO A 61 28.89 15.08 -14.27
CA PRO A 61 30.08 15.48 -15.00
C PRO A 61 29.82 16.49 -16.12
N GLN A 62 28.60 16.90 -16.34
CA GLN A 62 28.19 17.79 -17.44
C GLN A 62 28.48 17.19 -18.83
N HIS A 63 28.31 15.89 -18.99
CA HIS A 63 28.39 15.22 -20.28
C HIS A 63 27.11 15.39 -21.09
N ASP A 64 27.13 14.95 -22.35
CA ASP A 64 25.91 14.81 -23.13
C ASP A 64 24.95 13.79 -22.46
N ILE A 65 23.65 13.98 -22.60
CA ILE A 65 22.61 13.18 -21.95
C ILE A 65 22.75 11.67 -22.14
N THR A 66 23.34 11.26 -23.26
CA THR A 66 23.57 9.83 -23.57
C THR A 66 24.69 9.22 -22.74
N SER A 67 25.66 10.03 -22.32
CA SER A 67 26.86 9.63 -21.58
C SER A 67 26.82 9.97 -20.09
N GLN A 68 25.76 10.60 -19.61
CA GLN A 68 25.54 10.93 -18.19
C GLN A 68 25.22 9.69 -17.37
N PRO A 69 25.54 9.68 -16.08
CA PRO A 69 24.91 8.78 -15.12
C PRO A 69 23.39 8.91 -15.21
N LYS A 70 22.68 7.78 -15.17
CA LYS A 70 21.23 7.76 -15.39
C LYS A 70 20.53 6.67 -14.60
N PHE A 71 19.26 6.90 -14.35
CA PHE A 71 18.30 5.96 -13.78
C PHE A 71 17.13 5.76 -14.74
N THR A 72 16.71 4.52 -14.91
CA THR A 72 15.51 4.18 -15.69
C THR A 72 14.58 3.27 -14.91
N LEU A 73 13.29 3.50 -15.10
CA LEU A 73 12.19 2.63 -14.69
C LEU A 73 11.37 2.34 -15.93
N ASP A 74 11.14 1.07 -16.22
CA ASP A 74 10.25 0.61 -17.28
C ASP A 74 9.32 -0.47 -16.74
N ILE A 75 8.02 -0.34 -17.04
CA ILE A 75 7.02 -1.37 -16.75
C ILE A 75 6.36 -1.76 -18.07
N THR A 76 6.40 -3.05 -18.37
CA THR A 76 5.95 -3.58 -19.66
C THR A 76 5.02 -4.78 -19.50
N GLU A 77 4.08 -4.96 -20.43
CA GLU A 77 3.35 -6.19 -20.68
C GLU A 77 4.02 -6.89 -21.89
N GLY A 78 4.78 -7.95 -21.63
CA GLY A 78 5.70 -8.49 -22.63
C GLY A 78 6.74 -7.45 -23.03
N ASP A 79 6.85 -7.15 -24.34
CA ASP A 79 7.77 -6.14 -24.87
C ASP A 79 7.12 -4.76 -25.05
N LYS A 80 5.87 -4.58 -24.62
CA LYS A 80 5.14 -3.33 -24.79
C LYS A 80 5.12 -2.53 -23.50
N PRO A 81 5.52 -1.24 -23.53
CA PRO A 81 5.30 -0.34 -22.39
C PRO A 81 3.81 -0.26 -22.06
N LEU A 82 3.49 -0.01 -20.79
CA LEU A 82 2.11 0.25 -20.40
C LEU A 82 1.58 1.49 -21.12
N GLU A 83 0.32 1.43 -21.60
CA GLU A 83 -0.27 2.39 -22.54
C GLU A 83 -0.26 3.87 -22.07
N PHE A 84 -0.11 4.12 -20.79
CA PHE A 84 -0.28 5.47 -20.23
C PHE A 84 1.01 6.24 -19.96
N GLY A 85 2.19 5.72 -20.33
CA GLY A 85 3.47 6.39 -20.07
C GLY A 85 3.78 6.63 -18.59
N CYS A 86 2.88 6.21 -17.70
CA CYS A 86 2.97 6.40 -16.26
C CYS A 86 3.80 5.31 -15.56
N GLY A 87 4.15 4.26 -16.29
CA GLY A 87 4.99 3.15 -15.84
C GLY A 87 6.46 3.30 -16.23
N SER A 88 6.90 4.50 -16.64
CA SER A 88 8.29 4.73 -17.00
C SER A 88 8.83 6.00 -16.35
N ALA A 89 10.12 5.99 -16.02
CA ALA A 89 10.86 7.17 -15.62
C ALA A 89 12.28 7.11 -16.22
N PHE A 90 12.78 8.24 -16.63
CA PHE A 90 14.14 8.42 -17.12
C PHE A 90 14.72 9.69 -16.49
N PHE A 91 15.85 9.55 -15.81
CA PHE A 91 16.60 10.67 -15.27
C PHE A 91 18.06 10.54 -15.70
N ALA A 92 18.63 11.63 -16.21
CA ALA A 92 20.07 11.76 -16.46
C ALA A 92 20.56 12.97 -15.67
N ALA A 93 21.74 12.86 -15.07
CA ALA A 93 22.32 13.91 -14.24
C ALA A 93 22.42 15.23 -15.00
N GLY A 94 22.06 16.34 -14.37
CA GLY A 94 22.08 17.67 -14.96
C GLY A 94 21.02 17.98 -16.03
N HIS A 95 20.18 17.02 -16.41
CA HIS A 95 19.20 17.19 -17.46
C HIS A 95 17.77 17.06 -16.95
N GLY A 96 16.91 18.05 -17.27
CA GLY A 96 15.48 18.03 -16.95
C GLY A 96 15.16 18.05 -15.45
N MET A 97 16.07 18.56 -14.64
CA MET A 97 15.91 18.58 -13.18
C MET A 97 14.99 19.71 -12.75
N ASP A 98 13.97 19.37 -12.02
CA ASP A 98 13.01 20.29 -11.42
C ASP A 98 13.40 20.68 -9.98
N LYS A 99 12.56 21.45 -9.30
CA LYS A 99 12.77 21.90 -7.91
C LYS A 99 12.78 20.78 -6.85
N THR A 100 12.46 19.55 -7.22
CA THR A 100 12.48 18.38 -6.30
C THR A 100 13.85 17.70 -6.25
N TRP A 101 14.79 18.18 -7.03
CA TRP A 101 16.18 17.74 -6.99
C TRP A 101 17.02 18.64 -6.10
N HIS A 102 17.95 18.03 -5.39
CA HIS A 102 18.90 18.68 -4.50
C HIS A 102 20.32 18.43 -4.97
N SER A 103 21.19 19.41 -4.84
CA SER A 103 22.60 19.25 -5.17
C SER A 103 23.41 18.75 -3.98
N PHE A 104 24.51 18.05 -4.26
CA PHE A 104 25.57 17.74 -3.32
C PHE A 104 26.93 18.17 -3.91
N ALA A 105 27.85 18.54 -3.02
CA ALA A 105 29.19 18.94 -3.42
C ALA A 105 30.08 17.71 -3.71
N ALA A 106 31.17 17.92 -4.44
CA ALA A 106 32.20 16.92 -4.65
C ALA A 106 32.67 16.31 -3.31
N THR A 107 32.72 14.99 -3.23
CA THR A 107 33.05 14.26 -2.00
C THR A 107 34.54 13.93 -1.88
N SER A 108 35.28 13.95 -3.01
CA SER A 108 36.71 13.66 -3.09
C SER A 108 37.38 14.37 -4.27
N SER A 109 38.70 14.31 -4.35
CA SER A 109 39.47 14.75 -5.53
C SER A 109 39.09 13.88 -6.73
N GLY A 110 38.55 14.51 -7.79
CA GLY A 110 38.04 13.82 -8.98
C GLY A 110 36.54 13.67 -9.05
N SER A 111 35.81 13.90 -7.97
CA SER A 111 34.34 13.97 -7.96
C SER A 111 33.89 15.35 -8.44
N THR A 112 32.79 15.40 -9.17
CA THR A 112 32.20 16.65 -9.70
C THR A 112 31.06 17.19 -8.85
N GLY A 113 30.63 16.47 -7.82
CA GLY A 113 29.35 16.71 -7.17
C GLY A 113 28.21 16.23 -8.06
N GLY A 114 26.99 16.48 -7.65
CA GLY A 114 25.87 15.98 -8.42
C GLY A 114 24.52 16.31 -7.82
N PHE A 115 23.54 15.49 -8.13
CA PHE A 115 22.17 15.68 -7.76
C PHE A 115 21.57 14.41 -7.14
N TRP A 116 20.63 14.62 -6.22
CA TRP A 116 19.81 13.56 -5.67
C TRP A 116 18.35 13.97 -5.62
N LYS A 117 17.48 13.00 -5.79
CA LYS A 117 16.02 13.16 -5.75
C LYS A 117 15.48 12.53 -4.48
N GLU A 118 14.60 13.25 -3.81
CA GLU A 118 13.86 12.69 -2.68
C GLU A 118 13.01 11.49 -3.11
N TRP A 119 12.62 10.70 -2.12
CA TRP A 119 11.72 9.59 -2.34
C TRP A 119 10.50 10.01 -3.15
N THR A 120 10.26 9.29 -4.20
CA THR A 120 9.21 9.54 -5.17
C THR A 120 8.38 8.27 -5.32
N THR A 121 7.06 8.40 -5.23
CA THR A 121 6.12 7.29 -5.41
C THR A 121 5.57 7.29 -6.83
N VAL A 122 5.64 6.14 -7.50
CA VAL A 122 4.92 5.83 -8.73
C VAL A 122 3.85 4.81 -8.39
N GLY A 123 2.60 5.14 -8.68
CA GLY A 123 1.47 4.25 -8.49
C GLY A 123 0.87 3.84 -9.83
N ILE A 124 0.65 2.55 -10.00
CA ILE A 124 0.08 1.99 -11.22
C ILE A 124 -1.17 1.21 -10.88
N ASN A 125 -2.29 1.63 -11.46
CA ASN A 125 -3.54 0.90 -11.34
C ASN A 125 -3.46 -0.39 -12.16
N LEU A 126 -3.49 -1.52 -11.48
CA LEU A 126 -3.37 -2.85 -12.07
C LEU A 126 -4.72 -3.46 -12.47
N ALA A 127 -5.85 -2.80 -12.23
CA ALA A 127 -7.19 -3.37 -12.45
C ALA A 127 -7.39 -3.88 -13.89
N ALA A 128 -6.82 -3.16 -14.88
CA ALA A 128 -6.90 -3.55 -16.28
C ALA A 128 -5.97 -4.71 -16.68
N TYR A 129 -5.09 -5.14 -15.79
CA TYR A 129 -4.04 -6.12 -16.07
C TYR A 129 -4.21 -7.45 -15.30
N HIS A 130 -5.37 -7.67 -14.68
CA HIS A 130 -5.63 -8.92 -13.95
C HIS A 130 -5.33 -10.16 -14.80
N GLY A 131 -4.55 -11.09 -14.26
CA GLY A 131 -4.10 -12.31 -14.92
C GLY A 131 -2.98 -12.13 -15.96
N LYS A 132 -2.55 -10.90 -16.25
CA LYS A 132 -1.45 -10.60 -17.17
C LYS A 132 -0.12 -10.60 -16.44
N SER A 133 0.96 -10.91 -17.16
CA SER A 133 2.32 -10.81 -16.64
C SER A 133 2.92 -9.45 -16.99
N LEU A 134 3.30 -8.71 -15.96
CA LEU A 134 4.03 -7.44 -16.09
C LEU A 134 5.50 -7.65 -15.71
N ARG A 135 6.40 -6.98 -16.42
CA ARG A 135 7.81 -6.88 -16.05
C ARG A 135 8.13 -5.48 -15.62
N ILE A 136 8.65 -5.34 -14.40
CA ILE A 136 9.17 -4.10 -13.84
C ILE A 136 10.69 -4.19 -13.94
N LYS A 137 11.30 -3.20 -14.61
CA LYS A 137 12.75 -3.08 -14.73
C LYS A 137 13.19 -1.75 -14.13
N LEU A 138 14.09 -1.81 -13.17
CA LEU A 138 14.85 -0.65 -12.71
C LEU A 138 16.31 -0.83 -13.12
N ALA A 139 16.93 0.23 -13.62
CA ALA A 139 18.35 0.19 -13.95
C ALA A 139 19.04 1.52 -13.61
N THR A 140 20.28 1.41 -13.13
CA THR A 140 21.21 2.51 -12.92
C THR A 140 22.41 2.34 -13.83
N TYR A 141 23.00 3.44 -14.22
CA TYR A 141 24.16 3.45 -15.11
C TYR A 141 25.13 4.52 -14.66
N ASP A 142 26.38 4.17 -14.62
CA ASP A 142 27.51 5.10 -14.52
C ASP A 142 27.65 5.89 -15.83
N CYS A 143 28.53 6.89 -15.83
CA CYS A 143 28.85 7.59 -17.06
C CYS A 143 29.72 6.72 -17.99
N ASP A 144 29.56 6.90 -19.31
CA ASP A 144 30.34 6.17 -20.33
C ASP A 144 31.83 6.47 -20.28
N ALA A 145 32.26 7.58 -19.67
CA ALA A 145 33.65 8.01 -19.57
C ALA A 145 34.42 7.44 -18.35
N SER A 146 33.79 6.59 -17.54
CA SER A 146 34.40 5.91 -16.36
C SER A 146 34.86 6.83 -15.23
N GLY A 147 34.01 7.71 -14.76
CA GLY A 147 34.47 8.60 -13.69
C GLY A 147 33.36 9.06 -12.76
N HIS A 148 32.13 8.64 -13.00
CA HIS A 148 30.98 9.21 -12.28
C HIS A 148 29.87 8.15 -12.11
N PHE A 149 29.31 8.09 -10.93
CA PHE A 149 28.39 7.05 -10.51
C PHE A 149 26.92 7.48 -10.59
N GLY A 150 26.04 6.47 -10.65
CA GLY A 150 24.60 6.63 -10.46
C GLY A 150 24.01 5.44 -9.71
N TYR A 151 23.25 5.69 -8.66
CA TYR A 151 22.55 4.64 -7.92
C TYR A 151 21.17 5.09 -7.43
N ALA A 152 20.35 4.13 -7.03
CA ALA A 152 19.02 4.40 -6.54
C ALA A 152 18.67 3.49 -5.35
N TYR A 153 17.86 4.01 -4.46
CA TYR A 153 17.12 3.22 -3.46
C TYR A 153 15.71 3.00 -3.96
N PHE A 154 15.14 1.83 -3.71
CA PHE A 154 13.74 1.59 -4.06
C PHE A 154 13.08 0.58 -3.12
N THR A 155 11.74 0.66 -3.05
CA THR A 155 10.85 -0.33 -2.45
C THR A 155 9.70 -0.61 -3.41
N LEU A 156 9.15 -1.82 -3.34
CA LEU A 156 8.02 -2.24 -4.16
C LEU A 156 6.97 -2.85 -3.25
N GLY A 157 5.73 -2.42 -3.42
CA GLY A 157 4.60 -2.91 -2.64
C GLY A 157 3.29 -2.86 -3.42
N CYS A 158 2.25 -3.43 -2.85
CA CYS A 158 0.89 -3.34 -3.37
C CYS A 158 -0.01 -2.67 -2.34
N SER A 159 -1.00 -1.94 -2.83
CA SER A 159 -2.07 -1.35 -2.02
C SER A 159 -3.41 -1.71 -2.63
N SER A 160 -4.47 -1.69 -1.83
CA SER A 160 -5.82 -1.94 -2.32
C SER A 160 -6.23 -1.00 -3.46
N GLY A 161 -5.59 0.15 -3.57
CA GLY A 161 -5.93 1.16 -4.58
C GLY A 161 -7.36 1.68 -4.45
N LYS A 162 -7.98 1.53 -3.28
CA LYS A 162 -9.36 1.91 -3.01
C LYS A 162 -9.41 3.19 -2.18
N ILE A 163 -10.50 3.92 -2.31
CA ILE A 163 -10.85 4.98 -1.37
C ILE A 163 -11.22 4.33 -0.05
N GLN A 164 -10.58 4.75 1.03
CA GLN A 164 -10.92 4.31 2.38
C GLN A 164 -11.98 5.25 2.97
N GLY A 165 -13.08 4.72 3.46
CA GLY A 165 -14.02 5.45 4.29
C GLY A 165 -13.43 5.69 5.69
N LEU A 166 -13.48 6.93 6.18
CA LEU A 166 -12.92 7.28 7.51
C LEU A 166 -13.89 6.99 8.64
N SER A 167 -15.18 7.15 8.40
CA SER A 167 -16.22 6.63 9.28
C SER A 167 -17.53 6.42 8.51
N CYS A 168 -18.34 5.56 9.06
CA CYS A 168 -19.63 5.21 8.52
C CYS A 168 -20.67 5.50 9.60
N GLY A 169 -21.06 6.76 9.78
CA GLY A 169 -22.06 7.06 10.80
C GLY A 169 -22.10 8.51 11.25
N ASP A 170 -22.83 8.78 12.30
CA ASP A 170 -23.05 10.09 12.91
C ASP A 170 -21.77 10.79 13.44
N SER A 171 -20.60 10.34 13.05
CA SER A 171 -19.33 10.97 13.42
C SER A 171 -19.10 12.21 12.57
N PRO A 172 -18.59 13.32 13.17
CA PRO A 172 -18.16 14.50 12.44
C PRO A 172 -16.99 14.22 11.47
N GLU A 173 -16.38 13.03 11.52
CA GLU A 173 -15.29 12.59 10.65
C GLU A 173 -15.79 11.81 9.41
N ASN A 174 -17.05 11.98 9.00
CA ASN A 174 -17.54 11.39 7.76
C ASN A 174 -16.69 11.87 6.59
N GLY A 175 -15.97 10.95 5.96
CA GLY A 175 -15.09 11.32 4.88
C GLY A 175 -14.46 10.14 4.18
N PHE A 176 -13.71 10.47 3.15
CA PHE A 176 -12.95 9.55 2.34
C PHE A 176 -11.48 9.88 2.42
N LYS A 177 -10.63 8.85 2.48
CA LYS A 177 -9.19 8.97 2.38
C LYS A 177 -8.72 8.31 1.10
N GLY A 178 -7.97 9.06 0.28
CA GLY A 178 -7.28 8.53 -0.89
C GLY A 178 -6.03 7.73 -0.52
N PRO A 179 -5.50 6.89 -1.43
CA PRO A 179 -4.25 6.14 -1.22
C PRO A 179 -3.10 7.08 -0.85
N ASP A 180 -2.16 6.63 0.00
CA ASP A 180 -1.03 7.44 0.44
C ASP A 180 -0.02 7.69 -0.70
N GLY A 181 0.68 8.83 -0.68
CA GLY A 181 1.81 9.13 -1.56
C GLY A 181 1.48 9.85 -2.86
N PHE A 182 0.26 10.37 -3.02
CA PHE A 182 -0.21 11.02 -4.25
C PHE A 182 -0.64 12.46 -4.02
N LYS A 183 -0.95 13.15 -5.12
CA LYS A 183 -1.77 14.37 -5.14
C LYS A 183 -3.21 13.96 -5.46
N TYR A 184 -4.17 14.80 -5.11
CA TYR A 184 -5.58 14.43 -5.13
C TYR A 184 -6.41 15.52 -5.77
N ARG A 185 -7.51 15.10 -6.42
CA ARG A 185 -8.54 15.97 -6.93
C ARG A 185 -9.91 15.32 -6.72
N TRP A 186 -10.65 15.81 -5.72
CA TRP A 186 -12.00 15.37 -5.45
C TRP A 186 -13.03 16.20 -6.21
N TYR A 187 -14.01 15.55 -6.80
CA TYR A 187 -15.08 16.22 -7.55
C TYR A 187 -16.34 15.35 -7.63
N LEU A 188 -17.46 15.97 -8.06
CA LEU A 188 -18.68 15.24 -8.40
C LEU A 188 -18.70 14.96 -9.91
N PRO A 189 -19.13 13.76 -10.34
CA PRO A 189 -19.24 13.44 -11.76
C PRO A 189 -20.21 14.34 -12.52
N SER A 190 -21.19 14.95 -11.83
CA SER A 190 -22.11 15.94 -12.41
C SER A 190 -21.45 17.29 -12.73
N ASN A 191 -20.30 17.59 -12.14
CA ASN A 191 -19.54 18.83 -12.40
C ASN A 191 -18.03 18.59 -12.18
N PRO A 192 -17.37 17.90 -13.12
CA PRO A 192 -15.97 17.50 -12.96
C PRO A 192 -14.98 18.66 -12.94
N GLU A 193 -15.35 19.83 -13.47
CA GLU A 193 -14.50 21.02 -13.46
C GLU A 193 -14.44 21.69 -12.07
N LYS A 194 -15.43 21.43 -11.21
CA LYS A 194 -15.46 21.99 -9.87
C LYS A 194 -14.70 21.08 -8.91
N VAL A 195 -13.46 21.46 -8.57
CA VAL A 195 -12.67 20.80 -7.54
C VAL A 195 -13.28 21.06 -6.16
N LEU A 196 -13.55 19.99 -5.42
CA LEU A 196 -14.09 20.05 -4.04
C LEU A 196 -12.96 20.12 -3.01
N SER A 197 -11.90 19.35 -3.21
CA SER A 197 -10.69 19.35 -2.40
C SER A 197 -9.50 18.79 -3.18
N THR A 198 -8.30 19.17 -2.75
CA THR A 198 -7.02 18.58 -3.19
C THR A 198 -6.30 17.87 -2.05
N ASP A 199 -6.92 17.75 -0.89
CA ASP A 199 -6.37 17.05 0.25
C ASP A 199 -6.56 15.53 0.11
N GLN A 200 -5.73 14.76 0.76
CA GLN A 200 -5.86 13.30 0.79
C GLN A 200 -7.20 12.87 1.39
N VAL A 201 -7.64 13.60 2.40
CA VAL A 201 -8.91 13.37 3.09
C VAL A 201 -9.94 14.39 2.60
N TYR A 202 -11.11 13.89 2.22
CA TYR A 202 -12.27 14.72 1.90
C TYR A 202 -13.40 14.43 2.88
N THR A 203 -13.82 15.46 3.61
CA THR A 203 -14.98 15.38 4.51
C THR A 203 -16.27 15.51 3.73
N VAL A 204 -17.08 14.48 3.78
CA VAL A 204 -18.39 14.43 3.11
C VAL A 204 -19.43 15.13 3.99
N PRO A 205 -20.33 15.95 3.41
CA PRO A 205 -21.44 16.51 4.17
C PRO A 205 -22.28 15.40 4.84
N SER A 206 -22.74 15.63 6.06
CA SER A 206 -23.59 14.68 6.78
C SER A 206 -24.88 14.40 5.98
N ASN A 207 -25.27 13.11 5.95
CA ASN A 207 -26.44 12.61 5.20
C ASN A 207 -26.34 12.75 3.68
N ASP A 208 -25.15 12.92 3.12
CA ASP A 208 -24.94 12.88 1.68
C ASP A 208 -25.00 11.45 1.15
N THR A 209 -25.59 11.27 -0.03
CA THR A 209 -25.70 9.98 -0.75
C THR A 209 -25.10 10.05 -2.15
N LEU A 210 -24.33 11.10 -2.44
CA LEU A 210 -23.73 11.30 -3.75
C LEU A 210 -22.52 10.39 -3.94
N THR A 211 -22.22 10.10 -5.20
CA THR A 211 -20.97 9.46 -5.62
C THR A 211 -19.93 10.53 -5.88
N TYR A 212 -18.77 10.38 -5.26
CA TYR A 212 -17.61 11.25 -5.40
C TYR A 212 -16.55 10.55 -6.26
N TYR A 213 -15.87 11.32 -7.07
CA TYR A 213 -14.73 10.89 -7.84
C TYR A 213 -13.46 11.49 -7.25
N LEU A 214 -12.40 10.69 -7.27
CA LEU A 214 -11.06 11.06 -6.84
C LEU A 214 -10.07 10.75 -7.96
N ASP A 215 -9.44 11.76 -8.51
CA ASP A 215 -8.24 11.55 -9.29
C ASP A 215 -7.05 11.44 -8.35
N VAL A 216 -6.37 10.32 -8.43
CA VAL A 216 -5.12 9.99 -7.74
C VAL A 216 -3.99 10.29 -8.70
N ILE A 217 -3.28 11.39 -8.46
CA ILE A 217 -2.36 12.00 -9.41
C ILE A 217 -0.93 11.77 -8.95
N GLN A 218 -0.05 11.31 -9.85
CA GLN A 218 1.36 11.11 -9.51
C GLN A 218 2.04 12.43 -9.13
N PRO A 219 2.83 12.46 -8.04
CA PRO A 219 3.45 13.69 -7.56
C PRO A 219 4.38 14.36 -8.58
N THR A 220 5.05 13.55 -9.41
CA THR A 220 6.07 13.97 -10.37
C THR A 220 5.53 14.24 -11.78
N ASN A 221 4.36 13.70 -12.11
CA ASN A 221 3.73 13.89 -13.43
C ASN A 221 2.23 14.00 -13.27
N SER A 222 1.72 15.21 -13.41
CA SER A 222 0.27 15.51 -13.27
C SER A 222 -0.59 14.90 -14.37
N ASP A 223 -0.01 14.52 -15.50
CA ASP A 223 -0.72 13.85 -16.59
C ASP A 223 -0.93 12.36 -16.31
N CYS A 224 -0.20 11.83 -15.31
CA CYS A 224 -0.34 10.48 -14.84
C CYS A 224 -1.27 10.43 -13.65
N TYR A 225 -2.51 10.05 -13.88
CA TYR A 225 -3.52 9.84 -12.83
C TYR A 225 -4.44 8.69 -13.18
N PHE A 226 -5.14 8.21 -12.17
CA PHE A 226 -6.27 7.30 -12.34
C PHE A 226 -7.42 7.75 -11.43
N THR A 227 -8.65 7.43 -11.83
CA THR A 227 -9.83 7.88 -11.12
C THR A 227 -10.42 6.74 -10.30
N LEU A 228 -10.65 7.00 -9.04
CA LEU A 228 -11.40 6.16 -8.12
C LEU A 228 -12.78 6.78 -7.86
N GLN A 229 -13.72 5.96 -7.38
CA GLN A 229 -15.04 6.45 -6.99
C GLN A 229 -15.43 5.87 -5.64
N ALA A 230 -16.16 6.65 -4.85
CA ALA A 230 -16.80 6.22 -3.63
C ALA A 230 -18.18 6.90 -3.49
N SER A 231 -19.15 6.14 -3.04
CA SER A 231 -20.48 6.69 -2.76
C SER A 231 -20.64 6.94 -1.27
N ALA A 232 -21.05 8.14 -0.91
CA ALA A 232 -21.53 8.41 0.42
C ALA A 232 -22.87 7.69 0.61
N ILE A 233 -23.01 6.94 1.68
CA ILE A 233 -24.18 6.12 1.94
C ILE A 233 -24.61 6.32 3.38
N ALA A 234 -25.89 6.60 3.62
CA ALA A 234 -26.49 6.59 4.95
C ALA A 234 -26.68 5.14 5.46
N ARG A 235 -25.60 4.37 5.47
CA ARG A 235 -25.53 2.96 5.88
C ARG A 235 -24.28 2.78 6.74
N TRP A 236 -24.46 2.30 7.95
CA TRP A 236 -23.37 2.19 8.94
C TRP A 236 -23.13 0.74 9.30
N PRO A 237 -22.03 0.13 8.85
CA PRO A 237 -21.66 -1.17 9.34
C PRO A 237 -21.37 -1.12 10.84
N GLN A 238 -21.78 -2.17 11.51
CA GLN A 238 -21.53 -2.41 12.92
C GLN A 238 -20.85 -3.77 13.04
N ALA A 239 -19.55 -3.77 13.23
CA ALA A 239 -18.82 -5.01 13.43
C ALA A 239 -19.18 -5.63 14.76
N ASN A 240 -19.54 -6.90 14.74
CA ASN A 240 -19.82 -7.71 15.91
C ASN A 240 -19.47 -9.16 15.60
N GLY A 241 -18.84 -9.84 16.55
CA GLY A 241 -18.42 -11.22 16.39
C GLY A 241 -18.32 -11.95 17.70
N SER A 242 -18.27 -13.26 17.61
CA SER A 242 -18.01 -14.14 18.76
C SER A 242 -17.12 -15.30 18.32
N TYR A 243 -16.62 -16.05 19.29
CA TYR A 243 -15.82 -17.22 19.00
C TYR A 243 -16.15 -18.36 19.94
N THR A 244 -15.78 -19.58 19.51
CA THR A 244 -15.72 -20.79 20.35
C THR A 244 -14.37 -21.43 20.14
N ALA A 245 -13.61 -21.60 21.21
CA ALA A 245 -12.32 -22.27 21.22
C ALA A 245 -12.46 -23.70 21.74
N THR A 246 -11.89 -24.64 21.02
CA THR A 246 -11.84 -26.06 21.38
C THR A 246 -10.43 -26.62 21.19
N ILE A 247 -10.13 -27.69 21.88
CA ILE A 247 -8.92 -28.49 21.61
C ILE A 247 -9.37 -29.70 20.79
N GLU A 248 -8.96 -29.78 19.56
CA GLU A 248 -9.26 -30.87 18.63
C GLU A 248 -7.94 -31.48 18.14
N SER A 249 -7.75 -32.79 18.34
CA SER A 249 -6.52 -33.49 17.90
C SER A 249 -5.21 -32.81 18.39
N CYS A 250 -5.18 -32.36 19.65
CA CYS A 250 -4.05 -31.61 20.21
C CYS A 250 -3.74 -30.29 19.48
N GLN A 251 -4.74 -29.63 18.97
CA GLN A 251 -4.61 -28.31 18.34
C GLN A 251 -5.65 -27.35 18.91
N ASN A 252 -5.28 -26.08 19.00
CA ASN A 252 -6.20 -25.01 19.39
C ASN A 252 -7.03 -24.61 18.16
N VAL A 253 -8.26 -25.09 18.08
CA VAL A 253 -9.20 -24.79 17.01
C VAL A 253 -10.17 -23.72 17.49
N VAL A 254 -10.24 -22.60 16.76
CA VAL A 254 -11.16 -21.51 17.09
C VAL A 254 -12.13 -21.31 15.91
N LYS A 255 -13.41 -21.41 16.21
CA LYS A 255 -14.50 -21.12 15.27
C LYS A 255 -15.02 -19.72 15.56
N PHE A 256 -14.90 -18.85 14.59
CA PHE A 256 -15.42 -17.49 14.67
C PHE A 256 -16.81 -17.42 14.07
N THR A 257 -17.64 -16.57 14.65
CA THR A 257 -19.01 -16.35 14.18
C THR A 257 -19.22 -14.86 14.00
N ASN A 258 -19.49 -14.47 12.78
CA ASN A 258 -19.88 -13.12 12.43
C ASN A 258 -21.30 -12.82 12.93
N LYS A 259 -21.48 -11.65 13.51
CA LYS A 259 -22.77 -11.06 13.93
C LYS A 259 -22.90 -9.62 13.50
N SER A 260 -22.05 -9.20 12.58
CA SER A 260 -22.00 -7.84 12.07
C SER A 260 -23.24 -7.55 11.21
N TYR A 261 -23.66 -6.32 11.24
CA TYR A 261 -24.80 -5.84 10.46
C TYR A 261 -24.56 -4.42 9.97
N ILE A 262 -25.28 -4.02 8.94
CA ILE A 262 -25.34 -2.65 8.45
C ILE A 262 -26.61 -2.02 9.04
N LEU A 263 -26.45 -0.90 9.75
CA LEU A 263 -27.55 -0.08 10.17
C LEU A 263 -27.91 0.88 9.04
N ARG A 264 -29.16 0.90 8.64
CA ARG A 264 -29.69 1.80 7.61
C ARG A 264 -30.75 2.72 8.20
N GLU A 265 -30.60 4.01 7.95
CA GLU A 265 -31.66 4.99 8.26
C GLU A 265 -32.41 5.38 6.99
N ASN A 266 -33.70 5.20 7.01
CA ASN A 266 -34.61 5.73 5.99
C ASN A 266 -35.37 6.91 6.57
N GLN A 267 -35.26 8.07 5.96
CA GLN A 267 -36.11 9.19 6.27
C GLN A 267 -37.38 9.13 5.39
N VAL A 268 -38.46 8.66 5.95
CA VAL A 268 -39.76 8.71 5.31
C VAL A 268 -40.63 9.68 6.09
N THR A 269 -40.91 10.85 5.52
CA THR A 269 -41.83 11.85 6.07
C THR A 269 -41.67 12.17 7.57
N ASN A 270 -40.46 12.69 7.93
CA ASN A 270 -40.09 13.07 9.31
C ASN A 270 -40.04 11.92 10.35
N ILE A 271 -40.06 10.69 9.92
CA ILE A 271 -39.83 9.51 10.77
C ILE A 271 -38.53 8.84 10.33
N THR A 272 -37.60 8.69 11.27
CA THR A 272 -36.36 7.92 11.06
C THR A 272 -36.66 6.45 11.35
N GLU A 273 -36.71 5.63 10.32
CA GLU A 273 -36.77 4.17 10.46
C GLU A 273 -35.37 3.59 10.39
N ARG A 274 -35.03 2.77 11.38
CA ARG A 274 -33.74 2.02 11.39
C ARG A 274 -34.03 0.58 11.04
N THR A 275 -33.33 0.11 10.01
CA THR A 275 -33.37 -1.30 9.60
C THR A 275 -31.93 -1.86 9.63
N THR A 276 -31.80 -3.18 9.74
CA THR A 276 -30.53 -3.86 9.71
C THR A 276 -30.45 -4.75 8.47
N GLU A 277 -29.27 -4.75 7.83
CA GLU A 277 -28.93 -5.62 6.69
C GLU A 277 -27.64 -6.38 7.02
N PRO A 278 -27.37 -7.55 6.42
CA PRO A 278 -26.08 -8.21 6.56
C PRO A 278 -24.93 -7.36 6.02
N CYS A 279 -23.76 -7.44 6.63
CA CYS A 279 -22.54 -6.91 6.03
C CYS A 279 -22.18 -7.71 4.78
N GLU A 280 -21.49 -7.05 3.85
CA GLU A 280 -21.18 -7.58 2.52
C GLU A 280 -19.73 -8.03 2.40
N THR A 281 -18.84 -7.51 3.27
CA THR A 281 -17.41 -7.81 3.28
C THR A 281 -16.90 -8.04 4.69
N PHE A 282 -15.94 -8.96 4.81
CA PHE A 282 -15.34 -9.33 6.10
C PHE A 282 -13.84 -9.48 5.95
N LEU A 283 -13.12 -9.13 7.02
CA LEU A 283 -11.71 -9.46 7.19
C LEU A 283 -11.48 -9.77 8.67
N TRP A 284 -11.09 -10.99 8.97
CA TRP A 284 -10.64 -11.41 10.29
C TRP A 284 -9.11 -11.34 10.34
N ASP A 285 -8.59 -10.58 11.29
CA ASP A 285 -7.17 -10.64 11.68
C ASP A 285 -7.08 -11.47 12.95
N PHE A 286 -6.37 -12.59 12.89
CA PHE A 286 -6.27 -13.54 14.01
C PHE A 286 -5.25 -13.11 15.08
N GLY A 287 -4.60 -11.96 14.91
CA GLY A 287 -3.65 -11.40 15.87
C GLY A 287 -2.28 -12.07 15.89
N ASN A 288 -1.95 -12.85 14.86
CA ASN A 288 -0.67 -13.53 14.69
C ASN A 288 -0.06 -13.31 13.29
N GLY A 289 -0.63 -12.38 12.52
CA GLY A 289 -0.24 -12.07 11.15
C GLY A 289 -1.02 -12.83 10.06
N GLU A 290 -1.89 -13.77 10.45
CA GLU A 290 -2.76 -14.49 9.51
C GLU A 290 -4.16 -13.86 9.50
N THR A 291 -4.81 -13.92 8.36
CA THR A 291 -6.14 -13.32 8.13
C THR A 291 -7.08 -14.27 7.39
N SER A 292 -8.39 -13.97 7.40
CA SER A 292 -9.40 -14.63 6.56
C SER A 292 -10.48 -13.64 6.12
N THR A 293 -10.97 -13.79 4.91
CA THR A 293 -12.13 -13.05 4.38
C THR A 293 -13.43 -13.85 4.45
N ASP A 294 -13.40 -15.06 4.97
CA ASP A 294 -14.60 -15.84 5.18
C ASP A 294 -15.51 -15.18 6.22
N GLU A 295 -16.82 -15.29 6.03
CA GLU A 295 -17.80 -14.72 6.99
C GLU A 295 -17.66 -15.37 8.37
N ASN A 296 -17.49 -16.67 8.43
CA ASN A 296 -17.42 -17.47 9.67
C ASN A 296 -16.22 -18.43 9.61
N PRO A 297 -14.97 -17.93 9.74
CA PRO A 297 -13.80 -18.78 9.57
C PRO A 297 -13.58 -19.72 10.76
N THR A 298 -12.92 -20.83 10.48
CA THR A 298 -12.32 -21.69 11.49
C THR A 298 -10.81 -21.60 11.34
N TYR A 299 -10.13 -21.24 12.41
CA TYR A 299 -8.68 -21.08 12.41
C TYR A 299 -8.02 -21.96 13.46
N VAL A 300 -6.90 -22.61 13.08
CA VAL A 300 -6.09 -23.45 13.95
C VAL A 300 -4.85 -22.67 14.38
N TYR A 301 -4.80 -22.28 15.64
CA TYR A 301 -3.64 -21.57 16.17
C TYR A 301 -2.45 -22.51 16.37
N PRO A 302 -1.28 -22.19 15.83
CA PRO A 302 -0.09 -23.06 15.92
C PRO A 302 0.45 -23.18 17.33
N GLN A 303 0.16 -22.23 18.20
CA GLN A 303 0.64 -22.19 19.58
C GLN A 303 -0.46 -21.69 20.52
N GLY A 304 -0.37 -22.06 21.80
CA GLY A 304 -1.15 -21.41 22.85
C GLY A 304 -0.62 -20.00 23.11
N GLY A 305 -1.44 -19.15 23.68
CA GLY A 305 -1.07 -17.75 23.95
C GLY A 305 -2.29 -16.86 24.03
N THR A 306 -2.02 -15.56 24.11
CA THR A 306 -3.04 -14.53 24.09
C THR A 306 -2.96 -13.78 22.78
N TYR A 307 -4.07 -13.71 22.05
CA TYR A 307 -4.17 -13.07 20.76
C TYR A 307 -5.27 -12.01 20.79
N THR A 308 -5.02 -10.85 20.18
CA THR A 308 -6.04 -9.86 19.90
C THR A 308 -6.57 -10.10 18.51
N VAL A 309 -7.80 -10.57 18.41
CA VAL A 309 -8.48 -10.83 17.15
C VAL A 309 -9.31 -9.62 16.78
N THR A 310 -9.22 -9.17 15.54
CA THR A 310 -10.00 -8.05 15.02
C THR A 310 -10.85 -8.51 13.85
N LEU A 311 -12.14 -8.23 13.90
CA LEU A 311 -13.06 -8.38 12.78
C LEU A 311 -13.33 -7.01 12.18
N TYR A 312 -13.04 -6.86 10.91
CA TYR A 312 -13.49 -5.76 10.08
C TYR A 312 -14.70 -6.24 9.27
N ALA A 313 -15.77 -5.48 9.29
CA ALA A 313 -17.00 -5.79 8.55
C ALA A 313 -17.54 -4.54 7.87
N GLY A 314 -18.04 -4.65 6.65
CA GLY A 314 -18.40 -3.49 5.88
C GLY A 314 -19.32 -3.73 4.69
N ILE A 315 -19.43 -2.69 3.89
CA ILE A 315 -20.21 -2.62 2.66
C ILE A 315 -19.27 -2.97 1.48
N ALA A 316 -19.80 -3.63 0.47
CA ALA A 316 -19.04 -3.91 -0.76
C ALA A 316 -18.48 -2.61 -1.35
N ASN A 317 -17.24 -2.66 -1.82
CA ASN A 317 -16.40 -1.55 -2.28
C ASN A 317 -15.52 -0.87 -1.22
N GLY A 318 -15.51 -1.36 0.03
CA GLY A 318 -14.52 -1.02 1.05
C GLY A 318 -14.52 0.43 1.54
N ALA A 319 -15.45 1.28 1.06
CA ALA A 319 -15.52 2.68 1.46
C ALA A 319 -16.02 2.86 2.89
N CYS A 320 -16.65 1.83 3.45
CA CYS A 320 -17.28 1.90 4.77
C CYS A 320 -17.09 0.58 5.50
N MET A 321 -16.23 0.58 6.50
CA MET A 321 -15.97 -0.58 7.36
C MET A 321 -16.04 -0.15 8.82
N SER A 322 -16.51 -1.06 9.67
CA SER A 322 -16.44 -0.97 11.13
C SER A 322 -15.54 -2.11 11.62
N ASP A 323 -14.92 -1.94 12.76
CA ASP A 323 -14.14 -2.99 13.38
C ASP A 323 -14.59 -3.28 14.82
N THR A 324 -14.27 -4.48 15.27
CA THR A 324 -14.39 -4.90 16.66
C THR A 324 -13.24 -5.84 17.00
N SER A 325 -12.67 -5.65 18.16
CA SER A 325 -11.57 -6.48 18.64
C SER A 325 -11.92 -7.16 19.95
N PHE A 326 -11.42 -8.37 20.14
CA PHE A 326 -11.53 -9.11 21.39
C PHE A 326 -10.29 -9.96 21.62
N THR A 327 -9.99 -10.20 22.89
CA THR A 327 -8.84 -10.99 23.28
C THR A 327 -9.25 -12.43 23.50
N ILE A 328 -8.51 -13.36 22.91
CA ILE A 328 -8.65 -14.80 23.16
C ILE A 328 -7.40 -15.31 23.87
N THR A 329 -7.59 -16.20 24.84
CA THR A 329 -6.47 -16.88 25.51
C THR A 329 -6.60 -18.37 25.31
N LEU A 330 -5.59 -18.95 24.66
CA LEU A 330 -5.53 -20.34 24.27
C LEU A 330 -4.50 -21.07 25.11
N PRO A 331 -4.79 -22.29 25.58
CA PRO A 331 -3.85 -23.07 26.38
C PRO A 331 -2.61 -23.47 25.59
N MET A 332 -1.48 -23.52 26.25
CA MET A 332 -0.26 -24.08 25.66
C MET A 332 -0.46 -25.60 25.52
N ILE A 333 -0.45 -26.07 24.29
CA ILE A 333 -0.48 -27.51 24.00
C ILE A 333 0.95 -27.91 23.62
N GLY A 334 1.61 -28.61 24.53
CA GLY A 334 3.01 -28.99 24.35
C GLY A 334 3.30 -30.37 24.89
N THR A 335 4.33 -31.01 24.40
CA THR A 335 4.91 -32.19 25.02
C THR A 335 5.66 -31.75 26.27
N PHE A 336 5.13 -32.05 27.46
CA PHE A 336 5.84 -31.82 28.69
C PHE A 336 6.89 -32.93 28.87
N ALA A 337 8.13 -32.55 29.13
CA ALA A 337 9.20 -33.46 29.46
C ALA A 337 9.12 -33.95 30.92
N ASP A 338 8.09 -33.57 31.67
CA ASP A 338 7.91 -34.01 33.07
C ASP A 338 7.06 -35.27 33.12
N THR A 339 7.64 -36.32 33.70
CA THR A 339 7.03 -37.64 33.83
C THR A 339 5.93 -37.73 34.89
N THR A 340 5.61 -36.66 35.60
CA THR A 340 4.64 -36.69 36.70
C THR A 340 3.22 -36.30 36.30
N HIS A 341 3.04 -35.59 35.18
CA HIS A 341 1.72 -35.19 34.66
C HIS A 341 1.67 -35.24 33.15
N VAL A 342 1.17 -36.30 32.59
CA VAL A 342 0.91 -36.42 31.15
C VAL A 342 -0.57 -36.10 30.91
N THR A 343 -0.84 -34.96 30.26
CA THR A 343 -2.16 -34.70 29.66
C THR A 343 -2.17 -35.32 28.26
N ILE A 344 -2.83 -36.45 28.11
CA ILE A 344 -3.03 -37.08 26.79
C ILE A 344 -4.31 -36.59 26.19
N CYS A 345 -4.26 -36.28 24.90
CA CYS A 345 -5.46 -35.95 24.15
C CYS A 345 -6.37 -37.17 24.02
N HIS A 346 -7.67 -36.95 24.03
CA HIS A 346 -8.65 -38.02 23.88
C HIS A 346 -8.39 -38.83 22.61
N GLY A 347 -8.14 -40.14 22.75
CA GLY A 347 -7.88 -41.07 21.64
C GLY A 347 -6.42 -41.46 21.43
N GLN A 348 -5.49 -40.98 22.27
CA GLN A 348 -4.11 -41.51 22.33
C GLN A 348 -3.91 -42.38 23.56
N SER A 349 -3.33 -43.55 23.33
CA SER A 349 -2.91 -44.49 24.40
C SER A 349 -1.40 -44.45 24.58
#